data_3940a0db544b69f3a31bff7e99c71001
#
_entry.id   3940a0db544b69f3a31bff7e99c71001
#
_cell.length_a   1.000
_cell.length_b   1.000
_cell.length_c   1.000
_cell.angle_alpha   90.00
_cell.angle_beta   90.00
_cell.angle_gamma   90.00
#
_symmetry.space_group_name_H-M   'P 1'
#
loop_
_entity.id
_entity.type
_entity.pdbx_description
1 polymer ?
#
loop_
_entity_poly.entity_id
_entity_poly.type
_entity_poly.pdbx_seq_one_letter_code
_entity_poly.pdbx_strand_id
1 'polypeptide(L)'
;MNTRRLAGVFLICSLLAGCATPPQTRQLLTTRPAELPATAELTATPFFPQQRYQCGPAALATVLGAHGQAVTPAQLVEAVYVPALQGSLPEEIAATARRYEMLAYPLEPSLHLLLGEIAAGNPVLVFQNLGTGWLPRWHFSVVIGYDLPNNEMFLRSGTTRRWRTTLGTFERSWSRAGYRALVILPAGRIPATAEPGRYLQAAHELETTGQAVAARAAYQAATQRWPQLPTVWLTYGNSRYQAQDFSGAETSFREAVALAPGNPQGWNNLAYALLHNGCPQLAQQAAACAATLAPQEQNYRDTITEINGLARGTDQPACTAIDCLPATAQP
;
A
#
# COMPACT_ATOMS: atom_id res chain seq x y z
N MET A 1 -43.78 32.24 26.56
CA MET A 1 -43.46 30.91 25.98
C MET A 1 -42.23 30.40 26.73
N ASN A 2 -42.37 29.29 27.44
CA ASN A 2 -41.45 28.90 28.54
C ASN A 2 -40.09 28.38 28.02
N THR A 3 -39.01 29.10 28.31
CA THR A 3 -37.60 28.71 28.02
C THR A 3 -37.22 27.33 28.56
N ARG A 4 -37.84 26.84 29.61
CA ARG A 4 -37.65 25.47 30.16
C ARG A 4 -38.15 24.36 29.21
N ARG A 5 -39.18 24.58 28.41
CA ARG A 5 -39.68 23.60 27.43
C ARG A 5 -38.78 23.48 26.18
N LEU A 6 -38.16 24.58 25.76
CA LEU A 6 -37.20 24.60 24.66
C LEU A 6 -35.88 23.89 25.03
N ALA A 7 -35.39 24.07 26.27
CA ALA A 7 -34.19 23.39 26.74
C ALA A 7 -34.38 21.85 26.83
N GLY A 8 -35.57 21.39 27.23
CA GLY A 8 -35.91 19.97 27.30
C GLY A 8 -35.99 19.32 25.91
N VAL A 9 -36.53 20.01 24.89
CA VAL A 9 -36.61 19.50 23.51
C VAL A 9 -35.23 19.43 22.86
N PHE A 10 -34.34 20.42 23.10
CA PHE A 10 -32.95 20.39 22.61
C PHE A 10 -32.16 19.25 23.24
N LEU A 11 -32.34 18.95 24.52
CA LEU A 11 -31.63 17.84 25.18
C LEU A 11 -32.09 16.48 24.67
N ILE A 12 -33.39 16.29 24.40
CA ILE A 12 -33.93 15.04 23.82
C ILE A 12 -33.49 14.85 22.39
N CYS A 13 -33.44 15.90 21.55
CA CYS A 13 -32.91 15.81 20.17
C CYS A 13 -31.40 15.46 20.15
N SER A 14 -30.60 15.95 21.11
CA SER A 14 -29.19 15.63 21.22
C SER A 14 -28.93 14.17 21.60
N LEU A 15 -29.83 13.54 22.36
CA LEU A 15 -29.74 12.14 22.76
C LEU A 15 -30.11 11.17 21.61
N LEU A 16 -30.93 11.58 20.67
CA LEU A 16 -31.31 10.78 19.51
C LEU A 16 -30.23 10.73 18.44
N ALA A 17 -29.33 11.71 18.36
CA ALA A 17 -28.22 11.71 17.41
C ALA A 17 -27.16 10.62 17.69
N GLY A 18 -27.07 10.11 18.92
CA GLY A 18 -26.11 9.07 19.32
C GLY A 18 -26.41 7.66 18.80
N CYS A 19 -27.62 7.38 18.31
CA CYS A 19 -28.07 6.07 17.86
C CYS A 19 -28.03 5.87 16.34
N ALA A 20 -27.65 6.87 15.56
CA ALA A 20 -27.60 6.73 14.10
C ALA A 20 -26.56 5.69 13.67
N THR A 21 -26.97 4.78 12.78
CA THR A 21 -26.03 3.83 12.14
C THR A 21 -24.99 4.61 11.35
N PRO A 22 -23.69 4.35 11.54
CA PRO A 22 -22.62 5.02 10.79
C PRO A 22 -22.81 4.87 9.27
N PRO A 23 -22.31 5.85 8.50
CA PRO A 23 -22.66 5.96 7.07
C PRO A 23 -22.24 4.75 6.25
N GLN A 24 -21.02 4.24 6.43
CA GLN A 24 -20.52 3.10 5.64
C GLN A 24 -21.24 1.80 6.02
N THR A 25 -21.48 1.57 7.32
CA THR A 25 -22.30 0.44 7.79
C THR A 25 -23.70 0.49 7.20
N ARG A 26 -24.35 1.67 7.22
CA ARG A 26 -25.68 1.84 6.66
C ARG A 26 -25.68 1.51 5.17
N GLN A 27 -24.77 2.08 4.39
CA GLN A 27 -24.62 1.81 2.98
C GLN A 27 -24.45 0.32 2.71
N LEU A 28 -23.49 -0.33 3.39
CA LEU A 28 -23.16 -1.74 3.23
C LEU A 28 -24.36 -2.65 3.48
N LEU A 29 -25.09 -2.42 4.58
CA LEU A 29 -26.27 -3.23 4.93
C LEU A 29 -27.46 -2.99 4.02
N THR A 30 -27.54 -1.81 3.39
CA THR A 30 -28.62 -1.46 2.44
C THR A 30 -28.36 -2.01 1.04
N THR A 31 -27.14 -1.83 0.52
CA THR A 31 -26.78 -2.21 -0.86
C THR A 31 -26.41 -3.68 -0.99
N ARG A 32 -25.85 -4.28 0.07
CA ARG A 32 -25.33 -5.67 0.09
C ARG A 32 -24.56 -6.00 -1.19
N PRO A 33 -23.33 -5.49 -1.35
CA PRO A 33 -22.53 -5.66 -2.56
C PRO A 33 -22.43 -7.13 -2.97
N ALA A 34 -22.75 -7.46 -4.20
CA ALA A 34 -22.81 -8.84 -4.70
C ALA A 34 -21.43 -9.51 -4.77
N GLU A 35 -20.36 -8.71 -4.85
CA GLU A 35 -18.96 -9.15 -4.87
C GLU A 35 -18.44 -9.59 -3.48
N LEU A 36 -19.12 -9.21 -2.40
CA LEU A 36 -18.77 -9.66 -1.07
C LEU A 36 -19.59 -10.90 -0.67
N PRO A 37 -18.95 -12.00 -0.24
CA PRO A 37 -19.67 -13.11 0.37
C PRO A 37 -20.42 -12.64 1.62
N ALA A 38 -21.55 -13.28 1.93
CA ALA A 38 -22.37 -12.92 3.08
C ALA A 38 -21.59 -13.00 4.41
N THR A 39 -20.65 -13.95 4.48
CA THR A 39 -19.80 -14.20 5.66
C THR A 39 -18.39 -14.57 5.21
N ALA A 40 -17.40 -14.14 5.97
CA ALA A 40 -16.02 -14.61 5.84
C ALA A 40 -15.35 -14.61 7.21
N GLU A 41 -14.55 -15.63 7.52
CA GLU A 41 -13.78 -15.67 8.76
C GLU A 41 -12.45 -16.42 8.59
N LEU A 42 -11.36 -15.76 8.94
CA LEU A 42 -9.99 -16.25 8.90
C LEU A 42 -9.63 -16.91 10.23
N THR A 43 -10.24 -18.06 10.51
CA THR A 43 -10.12 -18.76 11.80
C THR A 43 -8.70 -19.21 12.13
N ALA A 44 -7.87 -19.48 11.09
CA ALA A 44 -6.48 -19.88 11.21
C ALA A 44 -5.54 -18.72 11.62
N THR A 45 -6.01 -17.47 11.55
CA THR A 45 -5.19 -16.30 11.98
C THR A 45 -4.76 -16.49 13.43
N PRO A 46 -3.44 -16.43 13.74
CA PRO A 46 -2.93 -16.56 15.09
C PRO A 46 -3.56 -15.56 16.07
N PHE A 47 -3.42 -15.86 17.35
CA PHE A 47 -3.85 -14.97 18.40
C PHE A 47 -2.79 -14.90 19.50
N PHE A 48 -2.38 -13.67 19.80
CA PHE A 48 -1.51 -13.36 20.92
C PHE A 48 -2.27 -12.47 21.91
N PRO A 49 -2.56 -12.96 23.12
CA PRO A 49 -3.21 -12.15 24.15
C PRO A 49 -2.31 -10.98 24.52
N GLN A 50 -2.91 -9.81 24.61
CA GLN A 50 -2.18 -8.58 24.87
C GLN A 50 -1.79 -8.43 26.33
N GLN A 51 -0.57 -8.00 26.59
CA GLN A 51 -0.20 -7.40 27.85
C GLN A 51 -0.58 -5.92 27.88
N ARG A 52 -0.54 -5.30 29.07
CA ARG A 52 -0.89 -3.90 29.25
C ARG A 52 -0.04 -3.01 28.30
N TYR A 53 -0.68 -2.14 27.54
CA TYR A 53 -0.08 -1.22 26.57
C TYR A 53 0.61 -1.87 25.34
N GLN A 54 0.52 -3.17 25.16
CA GLN A 54 1.18 -3.92 24.08
C GLN A 54 0.23 -4.35 22.96
N CYS A 55 -0.82 -3.55 22.68
CA CYS A 55 -1.74 -3.85 21.58
C CYS A 55 -1.05 -3.85 20.21
N GLY A 56 -0.11 -2.93 19.96
CA GLY A 56 0.65 -2.85 18.72
C GLY A 56 1.50 -4.10 18.44
N PRO A 57 2.41 -4.49 19.35
CA PRO A 57 3.21 -5.71 19.21
C PRO A 57 2.37 -6.97 19.00
N ALA A 58 1.26 -7.12 19.74
CA ALA A 58 0.39 -8.30 19.63
C ALA A 58 -0.37 -8.33 18.29
N ALA A 59 -0.89 -7.18 17.84
CA ALA A 59 -1.57 -7.07 16.55
C ALA A 59 -0.62 -7.34 15.38
N LEU A 60 0.60 -6.77 15.42
CA LEU A 60 1.61 -7.00 14.38
C LEU A 60 2.05 -8.47 14.35
N ALA A 61 2.35 -9.09 15.51
CA ALA A 61 2.69 -10.51 15.58
C ALA A 61 1.56 -11.39 14.99
N THR A 62 0.31 -11.02 15.26
CA THR A 62 -0.87 -11.73 14.71
C THR A 62 -0.88 -11.72 13.19
N VAL A 63 -0.63 -10.57 12.55
CA VAL A 63 -0.64 -10.46 11.09
C VAL A 63 0.60 -11.10 10.47
N LEU A 64 1.79 -10.87 11.03
CA LEU A 64 3.03 -11.51 10.59
C LEU A 64 2.92 -13.05 10.69
N GLY A 65 2.40 -13.55 11.79
CA GLY A 65 2.17 -14.99 12.00
C GLY A 65 1.13 -15.60 11.04
N ALA A 66 0.13 -14.83 10.59
CA ALA A 66 -0.82 -15.26 9.56
C ALA A 66 -0.14 -15.54 8.21
N HIS A 67 1.04 -14.99 7.99
CA HIS A 67 1.87 -15.18 6.79
C HIS A 67 3.12 -16.05 7.06
N GLY A 68 3.12 -16.81 8.15
CA GLY A 68 4.18 -17.79 8.43
C GLY A 68 5.43 -17.22 9.10
N GLN A 69 5.44 -15.94 9.48
CA GLN A 69 6.55 -15.35 10.24
C GLN A 69 6.51 -15.84 11.69
N ALA A 70 7.56 -16.54 12.10
CA ALA A 70 7.67 -17.07 13.47
C ALA A 70 8.14 -15.97 14.44
N VAL A 71 7.24 -15.03 14.78
CA VAL A 71 7.54 -13.89 15.65
C VAL A 71 6.52 -13.78 16.78
N THR A 72 7.01 -13.42 17.96
CA THR A 72 6.19 -13.21 19.16
C THR A 72 6.04 -11.72 19.47
N PRO A 73 4.99 -11.29 20.19
CA PRO A 73 4.85 -9.89 20.60
C PRO A 73 6.06 -9.38 21.38
N ALA A 74 6.66 -10.19 22.23
CA ALA A 74 7.84 -9.81 23.04
C ALA A 74 9.04 -9.38 22.17
N GLN A 75 9.25 -10.04 21.03
CA GLN A 75 10.33 -9.69 20.10
C GLN A 75 10.06 -8.37 19.34
N LEU A 76 8.80 -7.93 19.29
CA LEU A 76 8.41 -6.71 18.60
C LEU A 76 8.31 -5.48 19.52
N VAL A 77 8.34 -5.68 20.84
CA VAL A 77 8.14 -4.57 21.80
C VAL A 77 9.13 -3.44 21.56
N GLU A 78 10.43 -3.75 21.46
CA GLU A 78 11.47 -2.73 21.28
C GLU A 78 11.29 -1.90 20.01
N ALA A 79 10.80 -2.53 18.94
CA ALA A 79 10.65 -1.89 17.63
C ALA A 79 9.33 -1.10 17.49
N VAL A 80 8.29 -1.43 18.26
CA VAL A 80 6.93 -0.94 18.02
C VAL A 80 6.37 -0.15 19.21
N TYR A 81 6.82 -0.44 20.42
CA TYR A 81 6.31 0.22 21.62
C TYR A 81 7.04 1.54 21.91
N VAL A 82 6.27 2.61 22.06
CA VAL A 82 6.75 3.95 22.39
C VAL A 82 6.44 4.24 23.86
N PRO A 83 7.43 4.16 24.80
CA PRO A 83 7.20 4.29 26.23
C PRO A 83 6.52 5.60 26.63
N ALA A 84 6.90 6.72 26.02
CA ALA A 84 6.34 8.03 26.30
C ALA A 84 4.84 8.13 25.96
N LEU A 85 4.34 7.32 25.03
CA LEU A 85 2.94 7.27 24.62
C LEU A 85 2.17 6.13 25.30
N GLN A 86 2.85 5.28 26.05
CA GLN A 86 2.29 4.03 26.58
C GLN A 86 1.52 3.22 25.51
N GLY A 87 2.09 3.13 24.30
CA GLY A 87 1.43 2.54 23.14
C GLY A 87 2.35 2.45 21.93
N SER A 88 1.74 2.29 20.76
CA SER A 88 2.44 2.21 19.47
C SER A 88 1.85 3.21 18.48
N LEU A 89 2.64 3.60 17.49
CA LEU A 89 2.19 4.41 16.36
C LEU A 89 1.94 3.52 15.13
N PRO A 90 0.98 3.84 14.27
CA PRO A 90 0.77 3.13 13.00
C PRO A 90 2.01 3.10 12.11
N GLU A 91 2.79 4.17 12.13
CA GLU A 91 4.03 4.33 11.38
C GLU A 91 5.10 3.33 11.84
N GLU A 92 5.25 3.10 13.14
CA GLU A 92 6.17 2.11 13.72
C GLU A 92 5.74 0.68 13.39
N ILE A 93 4.43 0.42 13.37
CA ILE A 93 3.87 -0.87 12.93
C ILE A 93 4.26 -1.15 11.47
N ALA A 94 4.05 -0.17 10.58
CA ALA A 94 4.37 -0.31 9.16
C ALA A 94 5.88 -0.45 8.92
N ALA A 95 6.70 0.38 9.57
CA ALA A 95 8.16 0.32 9.48
C ALA A 95 8.70 -1.03 9.96
N THR A 96 8.15 -1.55 11.07
CA THR A 96 8.56 -2.84 11.60
C THR A 96 8.13 -3.99 10.68
N ALA A 97 6.91 -3.96 10.10
CA ALA A 97 6.49 -4.96 9.13
C ALA A 97 7.46 -5.04 7.93
N ARG A 98 7.97 -3.90 7.45
CA ARG A 98 8.96 -3.85 6.37
C ARG A 98 10.28 -4.52 6.73
N ARG A 99 10.74 -4.42 8.00
CA ARG A 99 11.94 -5.14 8.46
C ARG A 99 11.80 -6.67 8.38
N TYR A 100 10.57 -7.17 8.32
CA TYR A 100 10.25 -8.58 8.06
C TYR A 100 9.96 -8.86 6.58
N GLU A 101 10.42 -7.99 5.68
CA GLU A 101 10.24 -8.10 4.23
C GLU A 101 8.77 -8.14 3.79
N MET A 102 7.88 -7.58 4.63
CA MET A 102 6.44 -7.53 4.34
C MET A 102 6.06 -6.19 3.74
N LEU A 103 5.25 -6.22 2.69
CA LEU A 103 4.60 -5.02 2.17
C LEU A 103 3.55 -4.55 3.18
N ALA A 104 3.67 -3.32 3.65
CA ALA A 104 2.68 -2.67 4.52
C ALA A 104 1.84 -1.70 3.67
N TYR A 105 0.68 -2.16 3.21
CA TYR A 105 -0.22 -1.40 2.33
C TYR A 105 -1.26 -0.63 3.16
N PRO A 106 -1.26 0.72 3.12
CA PRO A 106 -2.30 1.52 3.76
C PRO A 106 -3.62 1.37 3.00
N LEU A 107 -4.61 0.77 3.66
CA LEU A 107 -5.93 0.59 3.06
C LEU A 107 -6.67 1.94 2.99
N GLU A 108 -7.44 2.13 1.93
CA GLU A 108 -8.34 3.27 1.83
C GLU A 108 -9.41 3.25 2.94
N PRO A 109 -9.88 4.44 3.40
CA PRO A 109 -10.89 4.56 4.46
C PRO A 109 -12.28 4.04 4.05
N SER A 110 -12.36 2.75 3.71
CA SER A 110 -13.57 2.10 3.21
C SER A 110 -13.83 0.78 3.92
N LEU A 111 -14.99 0.67 4.57
CA LEU A 111 -15.44 -0.57 5.19
C LEU A 111 -15.64 -1.67 4.14
N HIS A 112 -16.13 -1.31 2.96
CA HIS A 112 -16.30 -2.23 1.83
C HIS A 112 -14.96 -2.87 1.41
N LEU A 113 -13.92 -2.05 1.21
CA LEU A 113 -12.58 -2.54 0.84
C LEU A 113 -11.96 -3.39 1.95
N LEU A 114 -12.16 -3.00 3.21
CA LEU A 114 -11.71 -3.80 4.35
C LEU A 114 -12.33 -5.19 4.34
N LEU A 115 -13.64 -5.29 4.11
CA LEU A 115 -14.32 -6.58 3.99
C LEU A 115 -13.86 -7.37 2.75
N GLY A 116 -13.55 -6.68 1.66
CA GLY A 116 -12.96 -7.28 0.46
C GLY A 116 -11.62 -7.97 0.75
N GLU A 117 -10.75 -7.34 1.54
CA GLU A 117 -9.50 -7.97 1.97
C GLU A 117 -9.74 -9.22 2.83
N ILE A 118 -10.68 -9.15 3.77
CA ILE A 118 -11.05 -10.32 4.58
C ILE A 118 -11.60 -11.45 3.71
N ALA A 119 -12.46 -11.14 2.76
CA ALA A 119 -13.01 -12.12 1.81
C ALA A 119 -11.92 -12.76 0.95
N ALA A 120 -10.85 -12.02 0.65
CA ALA A 120 -9.68 -12.50 -0.08
C ALA A 120 -8.66 -13.27 0.78
N GLY A 121 -8.93 -13.46 2.08
CA GLY A 121 -8.05 -14.19 2.98
C GLY A 121 -6.97 -13.35 3.66
N ASN A 122 -7.07 -12.04 3.61
CA ASN A 122 -6.09 -11.11 4.17
C ASN A 122 -6.60 -10.52 5.49
N PRO A 123 -6.01 -10.84 6.66
CA PRO A 123 -6.36 -10.20 7.92
C PRO A 123 -5.91 -8.73 7.89
N VAL A 124 -6.75 -7.83 8.39
CA VAL A 124 -6.50 -6.38 8.34
C VAL A 124 -6.18 -5.85 9.72
N LEU A 125 -5.00 -5.27 9.89
CA LEU A 125 -4.60 -4.55 11.10
C LEU A 125 -5.27 -3.18 11.11
N VAL A 126 -6.01 -2.86 12.16
CA VAL A 126 -6.75 -1.60 12.28
C VAL A 126 -6.35 -0.84 13.52
N PHE A 127 -6.35 0.50 13.40
CA PHE A 127 -6.18 1.43 14.51
C PHE A 127 -7.53 2.01 14.89
N GLN A 128 -7.88 1.97 16.18
CA GLN A 128 -9.19 2.35 16.71
C GLN A 128 -9.05 3.31 17.87
N ASN A 129 -10.07 4.15 18.07
CA ASN A 129 -10.27 4.87 19.33
C ASN A 129 -11.49 4.26 20.05
N LEU A 130 -11.24 3.44 21.06
CA LEU A 130 -12.28 2.80 21.87
C LEU A 130 -12.89 3.74 22.91
N GLY A 131 -12.32 4.93 23.07
CA GLY A 131 -12.86 6.00 23.93
C GLY A 131 -13.77 6.95 23.17
N THR A 132 -13.80 8.19 23.63
CA THR A 132 -14.51 9.29 22.98
C THR A 132 -13.54 10.20 22.22
N GLY A 133 -14.04 11.21 21.48
CA GLY A 133 -13.17 12.17 20.77
C GLY A 133 -12.32 13.02 21.74
N TRP A 134 -12.86 13.35 22.93
CA TRP A 134 -12.17 14.18 23.94
C TRP A 134 -11.42 13.36 25.01
N LEU A 135 -11.69 12.04 25.13
CA LEU A 135 -10.95 11.09 25.97
C LEU A 135 -10.61 9.85 25.16
N PRO A 136 -9.59 9.90 24.30
CA PRO A 136 -9.25 8.80 23.41
C PRO A 136 -8.64 7.62 24.17
N ARG A 137 -8.97 6.41 23.69
CA ARG A 137 -8.34 5.15 24.10
C ARG A 137 -7.89 4.43 22.85
N TRP A 138 -6.65 4.70 22.47
CA TRP A 138 -6.05 4.14 21.26
C TRP A 138 -5.83 2.65 21.38
N HIS A 139 -6.13 1.93 20.31
CA HIS A 139 -6.07 0.48 20.31
C HIS A 139 -5.77 -0.08 18.92
N PHE A 140 -4.91 -1.10 18.87
CA PHE A 140 -4.71 -1.91 17.69
C PHE A 140 -5.43 -3.24 17.84
N SER A 141 -6.09 -3.66 16.78
CA SER A 141 -6.70 -4.98 16.66
C SER A 141 -6.55 -5.51 15.23
N VAL A 142 -6.84 -6.79 15.03
CA VAL A 142 -6.80 -7.41 13.70
C VAL A 142 -8.20 -7.90 13.37
N VAL A 143 -8.78 -7.36 12.30
CA VAL A 143 -10.03 -7.85 11.74
C VAL A 143 -9.75 -9.17 11.05
N ILE A 144 -10.54 -10.19 11.38
CA ILE A 144 -10.39 -11.55 10.87
C ILE A 144 -11.66 -12.10 10.23
N GLY A 145 -12.78 -11.36 10.29
CA GLY A 145 -14.01 -11.84 9.71
C GLY A 145 -15.18 -10.91 9.90
N TYR A 146 -16.25 -11.23 9.21
CA TYR A 146 -17.53 -10.55 9.28
C TYR A 146 -18.70 -11.49 8.98
N ASP A 147 -19.89 -11.10 9.42
CA ASP A 147 -21.17 -11.72 9.12
C ASP A 147 -22.17 -10.60 8.81
N LEU A 148 -22.43 -10.37 7.51
CA LEU A 148 -23.32 -9.30 7.06
C LEU A 148 -24.80 -9.53 7.46
N PRO A 149 -25.36 -10.75 7.31
CA PRO A 149 -26.70 -11.05 7.79
C PRO A 149 -26.94 -10.73 9.25
N ASN A 150 -25.94 -11.03 10.11
CA ASN A 150 -26.04 -10.81 11.55
C ASN A 150 -25.45 -9.46 11.99
N ASN A 151 -24.97 -8.62 11.05
CA ASN A 151 -24.36 -7.32 11.34
C ASN A 151 -23.17 -7.43 12.32
N GLU A 152 -22.29 -8.41 12.12
CA GLU A 152 -21.18 -8.71 13.02
C GLU A 152 -19.80 -8.54 12.35
N MET A 153 -18.82 -8.15 13.18
CA MET A 153 -17.38 -8.16 12.87
C MET A 153 -16.66 -9.06 13.89
N PHE A 154 -15.63 -9.77 13.41
CA PHE A 154 -14.79 -10.64 14.23
C PHE A 154 -13.36 -10.13 14.24
N LEU A 155 -12.78 -9.98 15.44
CA LEU A 155 -11.43 -9.44 15.61
C LEU A 155 -10.59 -10.29 16.57
N ARG A 156 -9.26 -10.26 16.36
CA ARG A 156 -8.27 -10.55 17.40
C ARG A 156 -8.04 -9.26 18.17
N SER A 157 -8.43 -9.19 19.43
CA SER A 157 -8.41 -7.94 20.20
C SER A 157 -8.25 -8.16 21.70
N GLY A 158 -7.34 -7.46 22.33
CA GLY A 158 -7.14 -7.51 23.77
C GLY A 158 -6.72 -8.92 24.22
N THR A 159 -7.46 -9.44 25.18
CA THR A 159 -7.31 -10.83 25.67
C THR A 159 -8.32 -11.79 25.04
N THR A 160 -9.09 -11.32 24.05
CA THR A 160 -10.18 -12.09 23.45
C THR A 160 -9.81 -12.56 22.05
N ARG A 161 -9.67 -13.88 21.90
CA ARG A 161 -9.28 -14.52 20.63
C ARG A 161 -10.27 -14.26 19.50
N ARG A 162 -11.56 -14.18 19.78
CA ARG A 162 -12.64 -13.92 18.84
C ARG A 162 -13.60 -12.87 19.42
N TRP A 163 -13.15 -11.62 19.35
CA TRP A 163 -13.99 -10.51 19.78
C TRP A 163 -15.11 -10.29 18.75
N ARG A 164 -16.36 -10.30 19.20
CA ARG A 164 -17.54 -10.00 18.38
C ARG A 164 -18.02 -8.60 18.67
N THR A 165 -18.30 -7.85 17.63
CA THR A 165 -18.90 -6.52 17.72
C THR A 165 -19.81 -6.27 16.52
N THR A 166 -20.71 -5.30 16.58
CA THR A 166 -21.49 -4.92 15.41
C THR A 166 -20.63 -4.10 14.42
N LEU A 167 -20.94 -4.18 13.11
CA LEU A 167 -20.32 -3.35 12.10
C LEU A 167 -20.35 -1.87 12.46
N GLY A 168 -21.50 -1.38 12.97
CA GLY A 168 -21.66 0.03 13.37
C GLY A 168 -20.79 0.42 14.57
N THR A 169 -20.62 -0.46 15.57
CA THR A 169 -19.74 -0.20 16.72
C THR A 169 -18.27 -0.19 16.29
N PHE A 170 -17.90 -1.12 15.43
CA PHE A 170 -16.58 -1.15 14.81
C PHE A 170 -16.31 0.14 14.03
N GLU A 171 -17.18 0.52 13.11
CA GLU A 171 -16.99 1.73 12.30
C GLU A 171 -16.86 2.99 13.15
N ARG A 172 -17.66 3.15 14.21
CA ARG A 172 -17.53 4.31 15.12
C ARG A 172 -16.15 4.39 15.78
N SER A 173 -15.60 3.28 16.24
CA SER A 173 -14.28 3.28 16.87
C SER A 173 -13.15 3.49 15.85
N TRP A 174 -13.32 2.95 14.66
CA TRP A 174 -12.37 3.05 13.56
C TRP A 174 -12.38 4.46 12.93
N SER A 175 -13.56 5.05 12.73
CA SER A 175 -13.71 6.42 12.22
C SER A 175 -13.08 7.47 13.15
N ARG A 176 -13.24 7.30 14.49
CA ARG A 176 -12.58 8.18 15.46
C ARG A 176 -11.05 8.11 15.43
N ALA A 177 -10.49 7.09 14.83
CA ALA A 177 -9.05 6.94 14.58
C ALA A 177 -8.66 7.27 13.11
N GLY A 178 -9.53 7.97 12.36
CA GLY A 178 -9.28 8.37 10.98
C GLY A 178 -9.32 7.21 9.98
N TYR A 179 -10.03 6.13 10.27
CA TYR A 179 -10.15 4.96 9.41
C TYR A 179 -8.80 4.33 9.03
N ARG A 180 -7.79 4.41 9.90
CA ARG A 180 -6.46 3.86 9.62
C ARG A 180 -6.48 2.34 9.67
N ALA A 181 -6.00 1.71 8.59
CA ALA A 181 -5.85 0.27 8.47
C ALA A 181 -4.64 -0.07 7.59
N LEU A 182 -4.04 -1.23 7.86
CA LEU A 182 -2.92 -1.79 7.10
C LEU A 182 -3.24 -3.22 6.68
N VAL A 183 -3.03 -3.51 5.41
CA VAL A 183 -2.92 -4.87 4.88
C VAL A 183 -1.43 -5.18 4.79
N ILE A 184 -0.97 -6.17 5.55
CA ILE A 184 0.45 -6.54 5.60
C ILE A 184 0.58 -7.92 4.97
N LEU A 185 1.30 -7.99 3.85
CA LEU A 185 1.44 -9.19 3.03
C LEU A 185 2.91 -9.45 2.66
N PRO A 186 3.29 -10.69 2.33
CA PRO A 186 4.54 -10.95 1.63
C PRO A 186 4.68 -10.08 0.37
N ALA A 187 5.85 -9.53 0.14
CA ALA A 187 6.06 -8.47 -0.85
C ALA A 187 5.62 -8.84 -2.29
N GLY A 188 5.70 -10.12 -2.68
CA GLY A 188 5.22 -10.60 -3.99
C GLY A 188 3.69 -10.77 -4.09
N ARG A 189 2.94 -10.50 -3.02
CA ARG A 189 1.46 -10.56 -3.02
C ARG A 189 0.87 -9.16 -3.10
N ILE A 190 -0.21 -9.03 -3.88
CA ILE A 190 -0.96 -7.78 -4.02
C ILE A 190 -2.23 -7.87 -3.19
N PRO A 191 -2.55 -6.86 -2.36
CA PRO A 191 -3.85 -6.77 -1.71
C PRO A 191 -4.99 -6.86 -2.73
N ALA A 192 -6.07 -7.52 -2.37
CA ALA A 192 -7.21 -7.75 -3.30
C ALA A 192 -7.84 -6.44 -3.78
N THR A 193 -7.80 -5.42 -2.92
CA THR A 193 -8.37 -4.10 -3.17
C THR A 193 -7.31 -3.03 -3.47
N ALA A 194 -6.10 -3.45 -3.89
CA ALA A 194 -4.98 -2.54 -4.11
C ALA A 194 -5.20 -1.61 -5.31
N GLU A 195 -4.92 -0.33 -5.10
CA GLU A 195 -4.79 0.69 -6.13
C GLU A 195 -3.33 0.81 -6.57
N PRO A 196 -3.04 0.92 -7.89
CA PRO A 196 -1.68 0.89 -8.42
C PRO A 196 -0.74 1.88 -7.76
N GLY A 197 -1.14 3.15 -7.64
CA GLY A 197 -0.30 4.21 -7.08
C GLY A 197 0.06 3.96 -5.61
N ARG A 198 -0.92 3.56 -4.79
CA ARG A 198 -0.69 3.23 -3.38
C ARG A 198 0.18 1.99 -3.20
N TYR A 199 0.00 1.01 -4.08
CA TYR A 199 0.81 -0.20 -4.05
C TYR A 199 2.28 0.09 -4.37
N LEU A 200 2.54 0.86 -5.44
CA LEU A 200 3.88 1.29 -5.81
C LEU A 200 4.54 2.14 -4.71
N GLN A 201 3.76 3.00 -4.04
CA GLN A 201 4.25 3.76 -2.90
C GLN A 201 4.66 2.84 -1.74
N ALA A 202 3.84 1.84 -1.39
CA ALA A 202 4.16 0.88 -0.33
C ALA A 202 5.40 0.03 -0.68
N ALA A 203 5.57 -0.34 -1.96
CA ALA A 203 6.76 -1.03 -2.45
C ALA A 203 8.02 -0.14 -2.40
N HIS A 204 7.88 1.15 -2.73
CA HIS A 204 8.98 2.12 -2.61
C HIS A 204 9.40 2.34 -1.15
N GLU A 205 8.44 2.41 -0.24
CA GLU A 205 8.74 2.50 1.19
C GLU A 205 9.45 1.24 1.73
N LEU A 206 9.15 0.07 1.17
CA LEU A 206 9.86 -1.17 1.46
C LEU A 206 11.31 -1.10 0.92
N GLU A 207 11.53 -0.57 -0.28
CA GLU A 207 12.85 -0.38 -0.88
C GLU A 207 13.71 0.60 -0.07
N THR A 208 13.16 1.75 0.31
CA THR A 208 13.87 2.80 1.06
C THR A 208 14.22 2.37 2.48
N THR A 209 13.55 1.37 3.03
CA THR A 209 13.91 0.75 4.32
C THR A 209 14.97 -0.36 4.20
N GLY A 210 15.63 -0.48 3.04
CA GLY A 210 16.73 -1.41 2.80
C GLY A 210 16.30 -2.80 2.33
N GLN A 211 15.01 -3.04 2.10
CA GLN A 211 14.48 -4.33 1.67
C GLN A 211 14.35 -4.41 0.14
N ALA A 212 15.43 -4.09 -0.57
CA ALA A 212 15.43 -3.95 -2.04
C ALA A 212 15.01 -5.24 -2.79
N VAL A 213 15.34 -6.41 -2.25
CA VAL A 213 14.94 -7.70 -2.87
C VAL A 213 13.43 -7.89 -2.77
N ALA A 214 12.86 -7.64 -1.60
CA ALA A 214 11.42 -7.74 -1.35
C ALA A 214 10.66 -6.67 -2.18
N ALA A 215 11.17 -5.44 -2.25
CA ALA A 215 10.59 -4.39 -3.08
C ALA A 215 10.56 -4.77 -4.56
N ARG A 216 11.64 -5.37 -5.11
CA ARG A 216 11.65 -5.86 -6.49
C ARG A 216 10.59 -6.94 -6.74
N ALA A 217 10.37 -7.84 -5.77
CA ALA A 217 9.28 -8.82 -5.87
C ALA A 217 7.90 -8.13 -5.92
N ALA A 218 7.70 -7.06 -5.14
CA ALA A 218 6.49 -6.26 -5.20
C ALA A 218 6.32 -5.55 -6.55
N TYR A 219 7.36 -4.92 -7.08
CA TYR A 219 7.30 -4.27 -8.40
C TYR A 219 7.04 -5.28 -9.52
N GLN A 220 7.67 -6.46 -9.46
CA GLN A 220 7.39 -7.54 -10.41
C GLN A 220 5.92 -7.97 -10.35
N ALA A 221 5.35 -8.16 -9.17
CA ALA A 221 3.93 -8.46 -9.02
C ALA A 221 3.05 -7.34 -9.61
N ALA A 222 3.44 -6.07 -9.44
CA ALA A 222 2.75 -4.94 -10.05
C ALA A 222 2.70 -5.00 -11.58
N THR A 223 3.80 -5.38 -12.25
CA THR A 223 3.82 -5.52 -13.72
C THR A 223 2.88 -6.62 -14.20
N GLN A 224 2.71 -7.69 -13.43
CA GLN A 224 1.78 -8.77 -13.75
C GLN A 224 0.32 -8.36 -13.53
N ARG A 225 0.05 -7.55 -12.50
CA ARG A 225 -1.31 -7.13 -12.13
C ARG A 225 -1.83 -5.98 -13.00
N TRP A 226 -0.94 -5.05 -13.35
CA TRP A 226 -1.24 -3.84 -14.13
C TRP A 226 -0.30 -3.66 -15.32
N PRO A 227 -0.24 -4.63 -16.26
CA PRO A 227 0.74 -4.65 -17.34
C PRO A 227 0.60 -3.46 -18.31
N GLN A 228 -0.57 -2.80 -18.35
CA GLN A 228 -0.84 -1.66 -19.23
C GLN A 228 -0.47 -0.30 -18.61
N LEU A 229 0.04 -0.27 -17.38
CA LEU A 229 0.44 0.97 -16.73
C LEU A 229 1.95 1.21 -16.89
N PRO A 230 2.37 2.22 -17.65
CA PRO A 230 3.79 2.48 -17.89
C PRO A 230 4.58 2.78 -16.62
N THR A 231 3.94 3.36 -15.60
CA THR A 231 4.57 3.68 -14.31
C THR A 231 5.05 2.44 -13.56
N VAL A 232 4.37 1.29 -13.67
CA VAL A 232 4.83 0.06 -12.98
C VAL A 232 6.09 -0.48 -13.63
N TRP A 233 6.19 -0.42 -14.95
CA TRP A 233 7.38 -0.82 -15.69
C TRP A 233 8.55 0.12 -15.44
N LEU A 234 8.29 1.43 -15.42
CA LEU A 234 9.31 2.43 -15.13
C LEU A 234 9.90 2.24 -13.71
N THR A 235 9.03 2.05 -12.71
CA THR A 235 9.46 1.86 -11.34
C THR A 235 10.22 0.54 -11.15
N TYR A 236 9.75 -0.54 -11.78
CA TYR A 236 10.45 -1.82 -11.76
C TYR A 236 11.81 -1.75 -12.46
N GLY A 237 11.89 -1.07 -13.61
CA GLY A 237 13.14 -0.80 -14.32
C GLY A 237 14.15 -0.03 -13.45
N ASN A 238 13.70 1.00 -12.74
CA ASN A 238 14.54 1.76 -11.81
C ASN A 238 15.14 0.87 -10.71
N SER A 239 14.32 0.03 -10.08
CA SER A 239 14.78 -0.88 -9.02
C SER A 239 15.76 -1.93 -9.56
N ARG A 240 15.54 -2.44 -10.76
CA ARG A 240 16.51 -3.35 -11.45
C ARG A 240 17.82 -2.64 -11.77
N TYR A 241 17.74 -1.42 -12.30
CA TYR A 241 18.93 -0.62 -12.61
C TYR A 241 19.79 -0.37 -11.37
N GLN A 242 19.18 0.02 -10.25
CA GLN A 242 19.87 0.18 -8.96
C GLN A 242 20.53 -1.12 -8.48
N ALA A 243 19.94 -2.26 -8.81
CA ALA A 243 20.51 -3.59 -8.52
C ALA A 243 21.58 -4.03 -9.54
N GLN A 244 21.94 -3.18 -10.50
CA GLN A 244 22.86 -3.48 -11.61
C GLN A 244 22.37 -4.61 -12.54
N ASP A 245 21.07 -4.95 -12.49
CA ASP A 245 20.42 -5.80 -13.49
C ASP A 245 20.05 -4.95 -14.72
N PHE A 246 21.07 -4.53 -15.47
CA PHE A 246 20.89 -3.61 -16.60
C PHE A 246 20.08 -4.23 -17.73
N SER A 247 20.20 -5.52 -17.97
CA SER A 247 19.40 -6.23 -18.98
C SER A 247 17.91 -6.27 -18.59
N GLY A 248 17.61 -6.58 -17.32
CA GLY A 248 16.26 -6.53 -16.82
C GLY A 248 15.69 -5.10 -16.77
N ALA A 249 16.53 -4.11 -16.46
CA ALA A 249 16.15 -2.70 -16.49
C ALA A 249 15.79 -2.25 -17.91
N GLU A 250 16.62 -2.57 -18.92
CA GLU A 250 16.34 -2.31 -20.33
C GLU A 250 14.99 -2.89 -20.74
N THR A 251 14.76 -4.18 -20.45
CA THR A 251 13.49 -4.84 -20.74
C THR A 251 12.30 -4.04 -20.15
N SER A 252 12.41 -3.64 -18.89
CA SER A 252 11.34 -2.90 -18.22
C SER A 252 11.14 -1.50 -18.78
N PHE A 253 12.22 -0.80 -19.11
CA PHE A 253 12.13 0.54 -19.71
C PHE A 253 11.59 0.50 -21.14
N ARG A 254 11.90 -0.53 -21.91
CA ARG A 254 11.29 -0.74 -23.24
C ARG A 254 9.79 -0.90 -23.17
N GLU A 255 9.27 -1.67 -22.20
CA GLU A 255 7.83 -1.75 -21.95
C GLU A 255 7.24 -0.39 -21.54
N ALA A 256 7.93 0.35 -20.67
CA ALA A 256 7.48 1.67 -20.25
C ALA A 256 7.37 2.65 -21.42
N VAL A 257 8.37 2.71 -22.32
CA VAL A 257 8.33 3.63 -23.49
C VAL A 257 7.37 3.14 -24.56
N ALA A 258 7.16 1.84 -24.72
CA ALA A 258 6.16 1.29 -25.64
C ALA A 258 4.75 1.69 -25.23
N LEU A 259 4.46 1.67 -23.92
CA LEU A 259 3.16 2.07 -23.36
C LEU A 259 2.97 3.59 -23.29
N ALA A 260 4.06 4.36 -23.13
CA ALA A 260 4.03 5.81 -23.04
C ALA A 260 5.21 6.45 -23.82
N PRO A 261 5.17 6.43 -25.14
CA PRO A 261 6.29 6.91 -25.98
C PRO A 261 6.56 8.42 -25.81
N GLY A 262 5.57 9.19 -25.34
CA GLY A 262 5.71 10.61 -25.02
C GLY A 262 6.31 10.91 -23.64
N ASN A 263 6.69 9.89 -22.84
CA ASN A 263 7.29 10.11 -21.53
C ASN A 263 8.83 10.22 -21.63
N PRO A 264 9.42 11.42 -21.45
CA PRO A 264 10.86 11.62 -21.58
C PRO A 264 11.67 10.84 -20.53
N GLN A 265 11.12 10.63 -19.32
CA GLN A 265 11.79 9.90 -18.26
C GLN A 265 12.05 8.42 -18.64
N GLY A 266 11.09 7.79 -19.34
CA GLY A 266 11.25 6.42 -19.83
C GLY A 266 12.43 6.30 -20.78
N TRP A 267 12.52 7.21 -21.75
CA TRP A 267 13.62 7.24 -22.73
C TRP A 267 14.96 7.56 -22.07
N ASN A 268 14.99 8.50 -21.13
CA ASN A 268 16.19 8.83 -20.37
C ASN A 268 16.76 7.61 -19.62
N ASN A 269 15.89 6.89 -18.91
CA ASN A 269 16.30 5.73 -18.13
C ASN A 269 16.70 4.55 -19.04
N LEU A 270 16.02 4.40 -20.17
CA LEU A 270 16.40 3.43 -21.20
C LEU A 270 17.79 3.71 -21.76
N ALA A 271 18.16 4.98 -21.96
CA ALA A 271 19.48 5.35 -22.44
C ALA A 271 20.61 4.83 -21.54
N TYR A 272 20.48 5.01 -20.23
CA TYR A 272 21.46 4.50 -19.28
C TYR A 272 21.52 2.96 -19.26
N ALA A 273 20.37 2.28 -19.32
CA ALA A 273 20.34 0.83 -19.36
C ALA A 273 21.00 0.28 -20.63
N LEU A 274 20.73 0.87 -21.80
CA LEU A 274 21.36 0.53 -23.08
C LEU A 274 22.88 0.75 -23.05
N LEU A 275 23.33 1.86 -22.46
CA LEU A 275 24.77 2.13 -22.35
C LEU A 275 25.49 1.03 -21.56
N HIS A 276 24.93 0.64 -20.41
CA HIS A 276 25.50 -0.41 -19.57
C HIS A 276 25.42 -1.82 -20.22
N ASN A 277 24.47 -2.03 -21.12
CA ASN A 277 24.34 -3.27 -21.89
C ASN A 277 25.20 -3.30 -23.15
N GLY A 278 26.08 -2.31 -23.38
CA GLY A 278 26.97 -2.24 -24.52
C GLY A 278 26.26 -1.89 -25.83
N CYS A 279 25.22 -1.09 -25.78
CA CYS A 279 24.45 -0.57 -26.92
C CYS A 279 24.62 0.98 -27.02
N PRO A 280 25.84 1.52 -27.21
CA PRO A 280 26.13 2.94 -27.12
C PRO A 280 25.39 3.79 -28.15
N GLN A 281 25.15 3.31 -29.36
CA GLN A 281 24.46 4.08 -30.41
C GLN A 281 22.95 4.19 -30.08
N LEU A 282 22.35 3.10 -29.63
CA LEU A 282 20.95 3.13 -29.13
C LEU A 282 20.78 3.96 -27.87
N ALA A 283 21.78 3.96 -26.97
CA ALA A 283 21.78 4.84 -25.80
C ALA A 283 21.73 6.32 -26.20
N GLN A 284 22.54 6.72 -27.18
CA GLN A 284 22.53 8.08 -27.76
C GLN A 284 21.16 8.43 -28.36
N GLN A 285 20.54 7.49 -29.11
CA GLN A 285 19.21 7.69 -29.68
C GLN A 285 18.16 7.87 -28.57
N ALA A 286 18.16 7.03 -27.54
CA ALA A 286 17.22 7.12 -26.45
C ALA A 286 17.37 8.45 -25.67
N ALA A 287 18.60 8.89 -25.40
CA ALA A 287 18.86 10.19 -24.76
C ALA A 287 18.35 11.36 -25.60
N ALA A 288 18.57 11.31 -26.93
CA ALA A 288 18.06 12.31 -27.87
C ALA A 288 16.51 12.33 -27.89
N CYS A 289 15.84 11.16 -27.79
CA CYS A 289 14.40 11.08 -27.65
C CYS A 289 13.90 11.81 -26.40
N ALA A 290 14.52 11.57 -25.26
CA ALA A 290 14.14 12.23 -23.99
C ALA A 290 14.23 13.76 -24.10
N ALA A 291 15.34 14.26 -24.65
CA ALA A 291 15.54 15.71 -24.81
C ALA A 291 14.63 16.35 -25.87
N THR A 292 14.29 15.62 -26.93
CA THR A 292 13.32 16.09 -27.93
C THR A 292 11.92 16.21 -27.35
N LEU A 293 11.52 15.27 -26.49
CA LEU A 293 10.21 15.27 -25.81
C LEU A 293 10.09 16.36 -24.74
N ALA A 294 11.22 16.75 -24.12
CA ALA A 294 11.23 17.77 -23.08
C ALA A 294 12.43 18.73 -23.26
N PRO A 295 12.43 19.57 -24.30
CA PRO A 295 13.59 20.38 -24.68
C PRO A 295 13.93 21.48 -23.66
N GLN A 296 13.00 21.83 -22.78
CA GLN A 296 13.22 22.83 -21.72
C GLN A 296 13.88 22.23 -20.46
N GLU A 297 13.87 20.92 -20.33
CA GLU A 297 14.41 20.22 -19.15
C GLU A 297 15.92 20.04 -19.28
N GLN A 298 16.69 20.70 -18.40
CA GLN A 298 18.16 20.70 -18.43
C GLN A 298 18.74 19.29 -18.19
N ASN A 299 18.15 18.52 -17.29
CA ASN A 299 18.58 17.16 -16.95
C ASN A 299 18.69 16.24 -18.17
N TYR A 300 17.76 16.32 -19.13
CA TYR A 300 17.83 15.49 -20.36
C TYR A 300 18.90 15.95 -21.35
N ARG A 301 19.18 17.26 -21.39
CA ARG A 301 20.33 17.79 -22.16
C ARG A 301 21.65 17.36 -21.55
N ASP A 302 21.75 17.36 -20.23
CA ASP A 302 22.93 16.91 -19.51
C ASP A 302 23.15 15.40 -19.75
N THR A 303 22.08 14.59 -19.75
CA THR A 303 22.13 13.16 -20.10
C THR A 303 22.68 12.92 -21.50
N ILE A 304 22.25 13.69 -22.51
CA ILE A 304 22.86 13.57 -23.88
C ILE A 304 24.36 13.80 -23.81
N THR A 305 24.81 14.85 -23.14
CA THR A 305 26.22 15.19 -23.02
C THR A 305 27.01 14.05 -22.33
N GLU A 306 26.47 13.52 -21.24
CA GLU A 306 27.05 12.42 -20.50
C GLU A 306 27.12 11.15 -21.33
N ILE A 307 26.00 10.72 -21.93
CA ILE A 307 25.94 9.53 -22.78
C ILE A 307 26.91 9.65 -23.96
N ASN A 308 26.96 10.80 -24.64
CA ASN A 308 27.91 11.01 -25.73
C ASN A 308 29.38 10.95 -25.30
N GLY A 309 29.69 11.38 -24.08
CA GLY A 309 31.03 11.27 -23.51
C GLY A 309 31.44 9.83 -23.14
N LEU A 310 30.48 9.01 -22.75
CA LEU A 310 30.67 7.64 -22.30
C LEU A 310 30.47 6.60 -23.42
N ALA A 311 29.60 6.85 -24.40
CA ALA A 311 29.26 5.98 -25.49
C ALA A 311 30.44 5.84 -26.48
N ARG A 312 31.10 4.72 -26.47
CA ARG A 312 32.24 4.42 -27.37
C ARG A 312 32.03 3.11 -28.12
N GLY A 313 32.36 3.10 -29.40
CA GLY A 313 32.24 1.94 -30.24
C GLY A 313 30.90 1.80 -30.95
N THR A 314 30.62 0.61 -31.44
CA THR A 314 29.36 0.24 -32.10
C THR A 314 28.52 -0.65 -31.18
N ASP A 315 27.23 -0.69 -31.44
CA ASP A 315 26.33 -1.57 -30.73
C ASP A 315 26.70 -3.04 -30.89
N GLN A 316 26.57 -3.82 -29.84
CA GLN A 316 26.73 -5.26 -29.89
C GLN A 316 25.62 -5.90 -30.75
N PRO A 317 25.85 -7.08 -31.36
CA PRO A 317 24.83 -7.75 -32.18
C PRO A 317 23.52 -8.08 -31.47
N ALA A 318 23.55 -8.14 -30.13
CA ALA A 318 22.37 -8.40 -29.31
C ALA A 318 21.48 -7.14 -29.08
N CYS A 319 21.94 -5.94 -29.47
CA CYS A 319 21.22 -4.69 -29.29
C CYS A 319 19.99 -4.65 -30.21
N THR A 320 18.80 -4.55 -29.60
CA THR A 320 17.52 -4.43 -30.32
C THR A 320 17.21 -2.98 -30.61
N ALA A 321 16.88 -2.64 -31.86
CA ALA A 321 16.52 -1.28 -32.27
C ALA A 321 15.40 -0.66 -31.41
N ILE A 322 15.43 0.66 -31.33
CA ILE A 322 14.38 1.46 -30.70
C ILE A 322 13.78 2.40 -31.76
N ASP A 323 12.52 2.73 -31.60
CA ASP A 323 11.84 3.69 -32.46
C ASP A 323 11.25 4.82 -31.59
N CYS A 324 11.81 6.00 -31.75
CA CYS A 324 11.37 7.19 -31.06
C CYS A 324 10.42 7.96 -31.98
N LEU A 325 9.14 7.92 -31.68
CA LEU A 325 8.16 8.71 -32.41
C LEU A 325 8.43 10.22 -32.16
N PRO A 326 8.59 11.05 -33.22
CA PRO A 326 8.75 12.49 -33.04
C PRO A 326 7.52 13.10 -32.35
N ALA A 327 7.73 14.14 -31.54
CA ALA A 327 6.68 14.84 -30.78
C ALA A 327 5.50 15.37 -31.62
N THR A 328 5.65 15.38 -32.95
CA THR A 328 4.64 15.83 -33.91
C THR A 328 3.59 14.77 -34.30
N ALA A 329 3.71 13.55 -33.80
CA ALA A 329 2.84 12.43 -34.15
C ALA A 329 1.80 12.07 -33.08
N GLN A 330 1.55 12.93 -32.09
CA GLN A 330 0.45 12.75 -31.14
C GLN A 330 -0.78 13.55 -31.65
N PRO A 331 -1.95 12.86 -31.80
CA PRO A 331 -3.20 13.52 -32.19
C PRO A 331 -3.77 14.43 -31.11
#